data_615f75a2eb15c6bb16da843b0877d342
#
_entry.id   615f75a2eb15c6bb16da843b0877d342
#
_cell.length_a   1.000
_cell.length_b   1.000
_cell.length_c   1.000
_cell.angle_alpha   90.00
_cell.angle_beta   90.00
_cell.angle_gamma   90.00
#
_symmetry.space_group_name_H-M   'P 1'
#
loop_
_entity.id
_entity.type
_entity.pdbx_description
1 polymer ?
#
loop_
_entity_poly.entity_id
_entity_poly.type
_entity_poly.pdbx_seq_one_letter_code
_entity_poly.pdbx_strand_id
1 'polypeptide(L)'
;MGHVLVLNASYEPLNITSWRRAVVMVLKGKAEGLEHEERTLRQDFLAPTVIRLRQFVRIPFKELPLTRRNVFQRDHHTCQYCGYRGDKLSIDHVIPRSRGGQDTWENVTTACIRCNVRKGNRTPKEADMPLNSVPRRPVRPLYFEATRQIRSGRREEWRKYVIGA
;
A
#
# COMPACT_ATOMS: atom_id res chain seq x y z
N MET A 1 -4.16 19.87 1.46
CA MET A 1 -3.26 19.61 0.32
C MET A 1 -2.65 18.23 0.48
N GLY A 2 -2.80 17.41 -0.55
CA GLY A 2 -2.54 15.98 -0.45
C GLY A 2 -1.29 15.53 -1.18
N HIS A 3 -1.24 14.24 -1.35
CA HIS A 3 -0.25 13.55 -2.16
C HIS A 3 -0.66 13.57 -3.64
N VAL A 4 0.34 13.48 -4.52
CA VAL A 4 0.19 13.45 -5.99
C VAL A 4 0.79 12.15 -6.50
N LEU A 5 0.07 11.43 -7.35
CA LEU A 5 0.58 10.24 -8.02
C LEU A 5 1.52 10.64 -9.15
N VAL A 6 2.69 10.04 -9.18
CA VAL A 6 3.67 10.22 -10.24
C VAL A 6 3.68 8.99 -11.13
N LEU A 7 3.39 9.17 -12.39
CA LEU A 7 3.47 8.13 -13.41
C LEU A 7 4.78 8.26 -14.20
N ASN A 8 5.26 7.14 -14.69
CA ASN A 8 6.31 7.09 -15.69
C ASN A 8 5.79 7.58 -17.06
N ALA A 9 6.67 7.83 -18.00
CA ALA A 9 6.30 8.12 -19.38
C ALA A 9 5.43 6.99 -20.00
N SER A 10 5.56 5.75 -19.51
CA SER A 10 4.74 4.58 -19.87
C SER A 10 3.37 4.49 -19.16
N TYR A 11 2.97 5.52 -18.41
CA TYR A 11 1.77 5.54 -17.54
C TYR A 11 1.82 4.57 -16.35
N GLU A 12 2.92 3.87 -16.12
CA GLU A 12 3.08 3.03 -14.93
C GLU A 12 3.24 3.87 -13.68
N PRO A 13 2.54 3.58 -12.58
CA PRO A 13 2.75 4.25 -11.30
C PRO A 13 4.19 4.09 -10.80
N LEU A 14 4.85 5.22 -10.53
CA LEU A 14 6.24 5.27 -10.08
C LEU A 14 6.39 5.59 -8.60
N ASN A 15 5.66 6.60 -8.14
CA ASN A 15 5.82 7.14 -6.80
C ASN A 15 4.61 7.98 -6.39
N ILE A 16 4.54 8.27 -5.10
CA ILE A 16 3.63 9.26 -4.53
C ILE A 16 4.49 10.37 -3.93
N THR A 17 4.21 11.62 -4.29
CA THR A 17 4.99 12.76 -3.84
C THR A 17 4.10 13.84 -3.22
N SER A 18 4.71 14.84 -2.57
CA SER A 18 3.97 16.00 -2.10
C SER A 18 3.54 16.88 -3.27
N TRP A 19 2.42 17.57 -3.13
CA TRP A 19 1.93 18.51 -4.15
C TRP A 19 2.97 19.59 -4.53
N ARG A 20 3.74 20.12 -3.55
CA ARG A 20 4.79 21.11 -3.81
C ARG A 20 5.84 20.59 -4.77
N ARG A 21 6.31 19.36 -4.55
CA ARG A 21 7.30 18.73 -5.42
C ARG A 21 6.73 18.44 -6.80
N ALA A 22 5.47 18.00 -6.87
CA ALA A 22 4.78 17.78 -8.14
C ALA A 22 4.69 19.08 -8.97
N VAL A 23 4.25 20.17 -8.36
CA VAL A 23 4.21 21.49 -9.00
C VAL A 23 5.56 21.93 -9.54
N VAL A 24 6.63 21.78 -8.74
CA VAL A 24 7.99 22.10 -9.19
C VAL A 24 8.41 21.25 -10.40
N MET A 25 8.02 19.98 -10.44
CA MET A 25 8.32 19.10 -11.58
C MET A 25 7.58 19.54 -12.85
N VAL A 26 6.33 19.95 -12.73
CA VAL A 26 5.53 20.47 -13.86
C VAL A 26 6.11 21.81 -14.36
N LEU A 27 6.35 22.76 -13.47
CA LEU A 27 6.91 24.07 -13.83
C LEU A 27 8.30 23.98 -14.48
N LYS A 28 9.12 22.98 -14.08
CA LYS A 28 10.43 22.71 -14.71
C LYS A 28 10.33 21.90 -16.02
N GLY A 29 9.13 21.63 -16.52
CA GLY A 29 8.93 20.84 -17.74
C GLY A 29 9.36 19.37 -17.65
N LYS A 30 9.62 18.84 -16.42
CA LYS A 30 10.00 17.43 -16.20
C LYS A 30 8.81 16.49 -16.19
N ALA A 31 7.62 17.01 -15.91
CA ALA A 31 6.37 16.27 -15.88
C ALA A 31 5.24 17.14 -16.46
N GLU A 32 4.14 16.50 -16.82
CA GLU A 32 2.87 17.14 -17.17
C GLU A 32 1.78 16.73 -16.20
N GLY A 33 0.82 17.62 -15.93
CA GLY A 33 -0.38 17.32 -15.14
C GLY A 33 -1.37 16.54 -15.96
N LEU A 34 -1.87 15.43 -15.44
CA LEU A 34 -2.92 14.62 -16.08
C LEU A 34 -4.27 14.82 -15.40
N GLU A 35 -4.27 14.86 -14.06
CA GLU A 35 -5.46 15.10 -13.25
C GLU A 35 -5.20 16.25 -12.29
N HIS A 36 -6.24 17.03 -12.00
CA HIS A 36 -6.15 18.23 -11.19
C HIS A 36 -7.30 18.29 -10.18
N GLU A 37 -7.08 18.95 -9.06
CA GLU A 37 -8.15 19.42 -8.19
C GLU A 37 -8.78 20.68 -8.81
N GLU A 38 -10.03 20.99 -8.50
CA GLU A 38 -10.69 22.26 -8.89
C GLU A 38 -9.99 23.49 -8.30
N ARG A 39 -9.09 23.26 -7.36
CA ARG A 39 -8.36 24.32 -6.67
C ARG A 39 -7.26 24.91 -7.55
N THR A 40 -7.36 26.18 -7.82
CA THR A 40 -6.33 26.99 -8.47
C THR A 40 -5.24 27.38 -7.47
N LEU A 41 -3.97 27.16 -7.81
CA LEU A 41 -2.81 27.57 -7.01
C LEU A 41 -2.36 28.99 -7.35
N ARG A 42 -2.57 29.43 -8.59
CA ARG A 42 -2.32 30.77 -9.13
C ARG A 42 -3.22 30.94 -10.35
N GLN A 43 -3.35 32.18 -10.88
CA GLN A 43 -4.08 32.40 -12.14
C GLN A 43 -3.70 31.31 -13.15
N ASP A 44 -4.68 30.54 -13.60
CA ASP A 44 -4.58 29.49 -14.63
C ASP A 44 -3.75 28.24 -14.28
N PHE A 45 -3.31 28.03 -13.02
CA PHE A 45 -2.59 26.83 -12.62
C PHE A 45 -3.37 26.01 -11.59
N LEU A 46 -3.96 24.89 -12.03
CA LEU A 46 -4.68 23.97 -11.17
C LEU A 46 -3.71 23.06 -10.39
N ALA A 47 -4.07 22.68 -9.17
CA ALA A 47 -3.27 21.77 -8.35
C ALA A 47 -3.29 20.37 -8.93
N PRO A 48 -2.15 19.80 -9.38
CA PRO A 48 -2.13 18.46 -9.94
C PRO A 48 -2.36 17.40 -8.85
N THR A 49 -3.13 16.37 -9.18
CA THR A 49 -3.34 15.17 -8.37
C THR A 49 -2.67 13.94 -8.98
N VAL A 50 -2.46 13.95 -10.30
CA VAL A 50 -1.67 12.98 -11.04
C VAL A 50 -0.74 13.72 -12.00
N ILE A 51 0.53 13.37 -12.00
CA ILE A 51 1.50 13.87 -12.97
C ILE A 51 2.18 12.70 -13.70
N ARG A 52 2.55 12.90 -14.96
CA ARG A 52 3.32 11.96 -15.77
C ARG A 52 4.69 12.55 -16.09
N LEU A 53 5.74 11.76 -15.91
CA LEU A 53 7.07 12.14 -16.36
C LEU A 53 7.13 12.20 -17.89
N ARG A 54 7.82 13.20 -18.43
CA ARG A 54 8.05 13.31 -19.88
C ARG A 54 9.11 12.33 -20.37
N GLN A 55 10.05 11.96 -19.49
CA GLN A 55 11.09 11.00 -19.80
C GLN A 55 10.88 9.71 -19.02
N PHE A 56 11.14 8.57 -19.65
CA PHE A 56 11.08 7.27 -18.98
C PHE A 56 12.20 7.15 -17.96
N VAL A 57 11.84 6.72 -16.75
CA VAL A 57 12.80 6.46 -15.67
C VAL A 57 12.74 4.98 -15.33
N ARG A 58 13.88 4.29 -15.48
CA ARG A 58 14.01 2.91 -15.01
C ARG A 58 14.20 2.92 -13.50
N ILE A 59 13.20 2.41 -12.78
CA ILE A 59 13.31 2.22 -11.33
C ILE A 59 13.78 0.79 -11.06
N PRO A 60 14.87 0.60 -10.30
CA PRO A 60 15.26 -0.71 -9.86
C PRO A 60 14.16 -1.29 -8.95
N PHE A 61 13.84 -2.55 -9.17
CA PHE A 61 12.87 -3.26 -8.32
C PHE A 61 13.41 -3.28 -6.88
N LYS A 62 12.75 -2.53 -5.99
CA LYS A 62 13.03 -2.61 -4.54
C LYS A 62 12.01 -3.54 -3.91
N GLU A 63 12.52 -4.59 -3.30
CA GLU A 63 11.70 -5.47 -2.50
C GLU A 63 11.09 -4.72 -1.32
N LEU A 64 9.82 -5.03 -1.04
CA LEU A 64 9.17 -4.49 0.14
C LEU A 64 9.74 -5.20 1.40
N PRO A 65 10.33 -4.46 2.35
CA PRO A 65 10.83 -5.09 3.57
C PRO A 65 9.67 -5.63 4.41
N LEU A 66 9.89 -6.80 5.02
CA LEU A 66 8.94 -7.38 5.95
C LEU A 66 8.95 -6.59 7.26
N THR A 67 7.99 -5.69 7.41
CA THR A 67 7.81 -4.90 8.64
C THR A 67 6.40 -5.05 9.16
N ARG A 68 6.20 -4.84 10.48
CA ARG A 68 4.87 -4.84 11.11
C ARG A 68 3.88 -3.93 10.36
N ARG A 69 4.32 -2.72 10.01
CA ARG A 69 3.51 -1.75 9.25
C ARG A 69 3.07 -2.32 7.90
N ASN A 70 3.98 -2.92 7.18
CA ASN A 70 3.70 -3.44 5.84
C ASN A 70 2.80 -4.68 5.88
N VAL A 71 2.95 -5.55 6.89
CA VAL A 71 2.04 -6.69 7.10
C VAL A 71 0.63 -6.20 7.43
N PHE A 72 0.49 -5.25 8.37
CA PHE A 72 -0.83 -4.67 8.68
C PHE A 72 -1.47 -4.01 7.46
N GLN A 73 -0.69 -3.32 6.65
CA GLN A 73 -1.17 -2.68 5.44
C GLN A 73 -1.61 -3.73 4.39
N ARG A 74 -0.85 -4.82 4.17
CA ARG A 74 -1.22 -5.94 3.31
C ARG A 74 -2.58 -6.53 3.71
N ASP A 75 -2.77 -6.74 5.00
CA ASP A 75 -3.96 -7.37 5.56
C ASP A 75 -5.07 -6.36 5.88
N HIS A 76 -4.94 -5.12 5.37
CA HIS A 76 -5.92 -4.04 5.52
C HIS A 76 -6.26 -3.71 6.97
N HIS A 77 -5.27 -3.80 7.90
CA HIS A 77 -5.47 -3.62 9.34
C HIS A 77 -6.60 -4.50 9.88
N THR A 78 -6.70 -5.74 9.39
CA THR A 78 -7.77 -6.67 9.70
C THR A 78 -7.17 -7.98 10.21
N CYS A 79 -7.67 -8.49 11.33
CA CYS A 79 -7.33 -9.83 11.82
C CYS A 79 -7.73 -10.89 10.78
N GLN A 80 -6.78 -11.69 10.34
CA GLN A 80 -6.99 -12.70 9.31
C GLN A 80 -7.69 -13.96 9.83
N TYR A 81 -7.97 -14.04 11.13
CA TYR A 81 -8.74 -15.13 11.73
C TYR A 81 -10.22 -14.77 11.95
N CYS A 82 -10.52 -13.60 12.53
CA CYS A 82 -11.88 -13.25 12.90
C CYS A 82 -12.43 -12.00 12.23
N GLY A 83 -11.65 -11.33 11.37
CA GLY A 83 -12.09 -10.12 10.69
C GLY A 83 -12.07 -8.84 11.56
N TYR A 84 -11.64 -8.91 12.83
CA TYR A 84 -11.57 -7.74 13.71
C TYR A 84 -10.71 -6.64 13.11
N ARG A 85 -11.21 -5.39 13.16
CA ARG A 85 -10.50 -4.17 12.76
C ARG A 85 -10.42 -3.25 13.97
N GLY A 86 -9.22 -2.80 14.32
CA GLY A 86 -9.00 -1.89 15.46
C GLY A 86 -7.54 -1.79 15.82
N ASP A 87 -7.27 -1.18 16.98
CA ASP A 87 -5.94 -0.86 17.48
C ASP A 87 -5.19 -2.05 18.12
N LYS A 88 -5.93 -3.08 18.58
CA LYS A 88 -5.38 -4.26 19.26
C LYS A 88 -4.96 -5.36 18.29
N LEU A 89 -4.11 -5.00 17.31
CA LEU A 89 -3.57 -5.92 16.32
C LEU A 89 -2.11 -6.27 16.64
N SER A 90 -1.72 -7.50 16.31
CA SER A 90 -0.39 -8.07 16.42
C SER A 90 0.00 -8.81 15.15
N ILE A 91 1.30 -9.15 15.02
CA ILE A 91 1.77 -10.09 14.02
C ILE A 91 1.73 -11.49 14.63
N ASP A 92 1.19 -12.43 13.87
CA ASP A 92 1.22 -13.86 14.19
C ASP A 92 1.96 -14.62 13.10
N HIS A 93 2.67 -15.70 13.51
CA HIS A 93 3.31 -16.63 12.61
C HIS A 93 2.36 -17.80 12.33
N VAL A 94 2.04 -18.03 11.06
CA VAL A 94 1.17 -19.14 10.63
C VAL A 94 1.73 -20.47 11.15
N ILE A 95 3.01 -20.74 10.86
CA ILE A 95 3.81 -21.79 11.51
C ILE A 95 4.57 -21.10 12.63
N PRO A 96 4.37 -21.47 13.90
CA PRO A 96 5.06 -20.85 15.03
C PRO A 96 6.59 -20.89 14.91
N ARG A 97 7.28 -19.86 15.39
CA ARG A 97 8.76 -19.81 15.39
C ARG A 97 9.38 -21.00 16.11
N SER A 98 8.81 -21.41 17.25
CA SER A 98 9.26 -22.58 18.02
C SER A 98 9.12 -23.92 17.26
N ARG A 99 8.40 -23.91 16.14
CA ARG A 99 8.19 -25.05 15.24
C ARG A 99 8.88 -24.86 13.88
N GLY A 100 9.88 -23.99 13.81
CA GLY A 100 10.67 -23.71 12.60
C GLY A 100 10.05 -22.68 11.65
N GLY A 101 8.97 -21.99 12.04
CA GLY A 101 8.37 -20.93 11.24
C GLY A 101 9.31 -19.73 11.11
N GLN A 102 9.56 -19.30 9.88
CA GLN A 102 10.47 -18.20 9.54
C GLN A 102 9.72 -16.87 9.41
N ASP A 103 10.48 -15.77 9.51
CA ASP A 103 9.99 -14.42 9.24
C ASP A 103 9.91 -14.17 7.73
N THR A 104 8.88 -14.70 7.08
CA THR A 104 8.62 -14.52 5.65
C THR A 104 7.22 -13.96 5.42
N TRP A 105 7.00 -13.37 4.25
CA TRP A 105 5.72 -12.83 3.87
C TRP A 105 4.60 -13.89 3.86
N GLU A 106 4.96 -15.12 3.55
CA GLU A 106 4.08 -16.28 3.45
C GLU A 106 3.75 -16.88 4.81
N ASN A 107 4.59 -16.60 5.84
CA ASN A 107 4.44 -17.16 7.18
C ASN A 107 3.95 -16.16 8.23
N VAL A 108 3.81 -14.86 7.91
CA VAL A 108 3.32 -13.87 8.87
C VAL A 108 1.97 -13.31 8.44
N THR A 109 1.12 -13.05 9.43
CA THR A 109 -0.23 -12.50 9.20
C THR A 109 -0.65 -11.55 10.31
N THR A 110 -1.63 -10.69 10.03
CA THR A 110 -2.23 -9.83 11.03
C THR A 110 -3.24 -10.62 11.86
N ALA A 111 -3.08 -10.60 13.17
CA ALA A 111 -4.01 -11.18 14.12
C ALA A 111 -4.40 -10.17 15.21
N CYS A 112 -5.63 -10.18 15.70
CA CYS A 112 -5.92 -9.49 16.95
C CYS A 112 -5.28 -10.25 18.13
N ILE A 113 -5.03 -9.55 19.24
CA ILE A 113 -4.38 -10.15 20.42
C ILE A 113 -5.14 -11.40 20.89
N ARG A 114 -6.47 -11.37 20.90
CA ARG A 114 -7.32 -12.52 21.30
C ARG A 114 -7.09 -13.75 20.43
N CYS A 115 -7.09 -13.58 19.11
CA CYS A 115 -6.87 -14.68 18.17
C CYS A 115 -5.45 -15.20 18.25
N ASN A 116 -4.46 -14.30 18.38
CA ASN A 116 -3.05 -14.68 18.50
C ASN A 116 -2.81 -15.54 19.76
N VAL A 117 -3.34 -15.11 20.91
CA VAL A 117 -3.27 -15.87 22.17
C VAL A 117 -4.01 -17.20 22.06
N ARG A 118 -5.25 -17.22 21.50
CA ARG A 118 -6.03 -18.43 21.29
C ARG A 118 -5.31 -19.46 20.39
N LYS A 119 -4.68 -19.01 19.32
CA LYS A 119 -3.90 -19.88 18.43
C LYS A 119 -2.68 -20.44 19.16
N GLY A 120 -1.96 -19.58 19.89
CA GLY A 120 -0.76 -19.99 20.63
C GLY A 120 0.27 -20.67 19.74
N ASN A 121 0.93 -21.71 20.25
CA ASN A 121 1.98 -22.46 19.56
C ASN A 121 1.44 -23.56 18.63
N ARG A 122 0.31 -23.31 17.96
CA ARG A 122 -0.34 -24.24 17.02
C ARG A 122 -0.39 -23.62 15.63
N THR A 123 -0.48 -24.47 14.61
CA THR A 123 -0.84 -24.01 13.26
C THR A 123 -2.33 -23.64 13.21
N PRO A 124 -2.78 -22.86 12.21
CA PRO A 124 -4.20 -22.54 12.02
C PRO A 124 -5.09 -23.78 11.96
N LYS A 125 -4.62 -24.84 11.30
CA LYS A 125 -5.32 -26.14 11.21
C LYS A 125 -5.50 -26.80 12.56
N GLU A 126 -4.44 -26.88 13.36
CA GLU A 126 -4.47 -27.49 14.72
C GLU A 126 -5.29 -26.66 15.70
N ALA A 127 -5.38 -25.37 15.50
CA ALA A 127 -6.15 -24.47 16.35
C ALA A 127 -7.65 -24.38 15.94
N ASP A 128 -8.03 -24.99 14.83
CA ASP A 128 -9.32 -24.82 14.17
C ASP A 128 -9.66 -23.34 13.93
N MET A 129 -8.67 -22.64 13.35
CA MET A 129 -8.73 -21.20 13.08
C MET A 129 -8.30 -20.92 11.64
N PRO A 130 -9.17 -21.11 10.65
CA PRO A 130 -8.82 -20.88 9.27
C PRO A 130 -8.48 -19.40 9.02
N LEU A 131 -7.55 -19.16 8.11
CA LEU A 131 -7.22 -17.83 7.65
C LEU A 131 -8.23 -17.35 6.61
N ASN A 132 -8.66 -16.09 6.70
CA ASN A 132 -9.51 -15.45 5.70
C ASN A 132 -8.81 -15.30 4.35
N SER A 133 -7.48 -15.17 4.36
CA SER A 133 -6.64 -15.15 3.17
C SER A 133 -5.28 -15.80 3.42
N VAL A 134 -4.77 -16.51 2.42
CA VAL A 134 -3.40 -17.04 2.47
C VAL A 134 -2.40 -15.91 2.38
N PRO A 135 -1.47 -15.76 3.34
CA PRO A 135 -0.50 -14.69 3.29
C PRO A 135 0.45 -14.87 2.10
N ARG A 136 0.64 -13.80 1.34
CA ARG A 136 1.54 -13.77 0.17
C ARG A 136 2.38 -12.51 0.20
N ARG A 137 3.53 -12.54 -0.49
CA ARG A 137 4.36 -11.35 -0.69
C ARG A 137 3.59 -10.34 -1.56
N PRO A 138 3.54 -9.07 -1.15
CA PRO A 138 2.95 -8.02 -1.98
C PRO A 138 3.81 -7.73 -3.22
N VAL A 139 3.18 -7.57 -4.36
CA VAL A 139 3.88 -7.42 -5.65
C VAL A 139 4.58 -6.05 -5.79
N ARG A 140 3.98 -4.96 -5.28
CA ARG A 140 4.54 -3.59 -5.40
C ARG A 140 4.19 -2.70 -4.19
N PRO A 141 5.19 -2.07 -3.53
CA PRO A 141 4.98 -1.19 -2.37
C PRO A 141 4.08 0.02 -2.65
N LEU A 142 4.23 0.62 -3.82
CA LEU A 142 3.48 1.80 -4.24
C LEU A 142 1.96 1.57 -4.26
N TYR A 143 1.53 0.38 -4.67
CA TYR A 143 0.12 0.04 -4.74
C TYR A 143 -0.58 0.07 -3.37
N PHE A 144 0.13 -0.19 -2.29
CA PHE A 144 -0.44 -0.11 -0.94
C PHE A 144 -0.81 1.32 -0.55
N GLU A 145 0.13 2.25 -0.74
CA GLU A 145 -0.14 3.65 -0.38
C GLU A 145 -1.20 4.25 -1.29
N ALA A 146 -1.13 3.99 -2.60
CA ALA A 146 -2.12 4.44 -3.55
C ALA A 146 -3.52 3.87 -3.25
N THR A 147 -3.62 2.57 -2.99
CA THR A 147 -4.89 1.92 -2.64
C THR A 147 -5.48 2.50 -1.34
N ARG A 148 -4.64 2.85 -0.37
CA ARG A 148 -5.10 3.52 0.86
C ARG A 148 -5.73 4.87 0.58
N GLN A 149 -5.13 5.69 -0.29
CA GLN A 149 -5.65 6.99 -0.68
C GLN A 149 -6.99 6.87 -1.43
N ILE A 150 -7.09 5.90 -2.35
CA ILE A 150 -8.33 5.58 -3.08
C ILE A 150 -9.43 5.15 -2.11
N ARG A 151 -9.17 4.19 -1.23
CA ARG A 151 -10.17 3.67 -0.26
C ARG A 151 -10.66 4.71 0.75
N SER A 152 -9.84 5.71 1.06
CA SER A 152 -10.25 6.82 1.93
C SER A 152 -11.09 7.88 1.20
N GLY A 153 -11.41 7.68 -0.09
CA GLY A 153 -12.14 8.63 -0.94
C GLY A 153 -11.35 9.91 -1.28
N ARG A 154 -10.06 9.96 -0.91
CA ARG A 154 -9.24 11.18 -1.10
C ARG A 154 -8.67 11.30 -2.50
N ARG A 155 -8.50 10.20 -3.22
CA ARG A 155 -7.83 10.11 -4.52
C ARG A 155 -8.47 9.05 -5.40
N GLU A 156 -9.78 9.18 -5.62
CA GLU A 156 -10.53 8.22 -6.44
C GLU A 156 -10.03 8.21 -7.90
N GLU A 157 -9.57 9.36 -8.39
CA GLU A 157 -9.00 9.53 -9.73
C GLU A 157 -7.75 8.69 -9.98
N TRP A 158 -7.06 8.21 -8.91
CA TRP A 158 -5.90 7.33 -9.05
C TRP A 158 -6.27 5.89 -9.41
N ARG A 159 -7.55 5.51 -9.23
CA ARG A 159 -8.03 4.13 -9.44
C ARG A 159 -7.69 3.60 -10.82
N LYS A 160 -7.90 4.41 -11.86
CA LYS A 160 -7.64 4.03 -13.25
C LYS A 160 -6.18 3.73 -13.56
N TYR A 161 -5.26 4.31 -12.78
CA TYR A 161 -3.81 4.08 -12.94
C TYR A 161 -3.26 2.96 -12.06
N VAL A 162 -3.95 2.63 -10.96
CA VAL A 162 -3.45 1.71 -9.94
C VAL A 162 -4.14 0.34 -10.02
N ILE A 163 -5.42 0.30 -10.36
CA ILE A 163 -6.23 -0.94 -10.33
C ILE A 163 -6.53 -1.44 -11.75
N GLY A 164 -6.44 -0.59 -12.73
CA GLY A 164 -6.73 -0.91 -14.15
C GLY A 164 -5.51 -1.29 -14.99
N ALA A 165 -4.33 -1.53 -14.36
CA ALA A 165 -3.12 -1.96 -15.06
C ALA A 165 -2.81 -3.42 -14.81
#